data_a85fa91570e36529b744d8dfc87b027e
#
_entry.id   a85fa91570e36529b744d8dfc87b027e
#
_cell.length_a   1.000
_cell.length_b   1.000
_cell.length_c   1.000
_cell.angle_alpha   90.00
_cell.angle_beta   90.00
_cell.angle_gamma   90.00
#
_symmetry.space_group_name_H-M   'P 1'
#
loop_
_entity.id
_entity.type
_entity.pdbx_description
1 polymer ?
#
loop_
_entity_poly.entity_id
_entity_poly.type
_entity_poly.pdbx_seq_one_letter_code
_entity_poly.pdbx_strand_id
1 'polypeptide(L)'
;MPVFPVSWAAFYQRFDGKIRSYLSQFNRSLWALSAGLFVSSLGFAVSIPFIAIYFHSQLGLSLSQIGLFFGVMAVVRALFQISGGELSDYVERRVLLIYSQILRAGFFLFIGLAIYANWGFWVVGIGFLFSSIFGSIFYLTANAMVADVLPAEARLDGYAVARSAENLGWALGPAIGGFLAEQSYGLLFAISGAITLGSGIVFWLFFSPPKTVLRKERFTLSDLVSAKNDPHLIAHCVLAFFLYLVVAQLIAPFSVYTVEIAKISKNELGFLYLLNGLMIAVLQVPVTRLLSRLRLTTQMALGAFLYAGGYGMVGLHSGLFYFALAISVITIGEIFISPPSLTLTSGLAPHGRMGQYMGIFGFFLTSGWSLGPVYGGLVLDHFAANPAVAWVVISSLAALSGMGYLLFTKILPESFDRRRKRDEATGSESD
;
A
#
# COMPACT_ATOMS: atom_id res chain seq x y z
N MET A 1 -16.31 32.25 -33.88
CA MET A 1 -15.24 31.60 -33.10
C MET A 1 -14.90 30.29 -33.80
N PRO A 2 -13.69 30.10 -34.36
CA PRO A 2 -13.34 28.84 -35.01
C PRO A 2 -13.00 27.78 -33.94
N VAL A 3 -13.79 26.71 -33.90
CA VAL A 3 -13.53 25.50 -33.14
C VAL A 3 -12.39 24.79 -33.88
N PHE A 4 -11.19 24.81 -33.32
CA PHE A 4 -10.07 24.00 -33.81
C PHE A 4 -10.38 22.53 -33.58
N PRO A 5 -10.47 21.67 -34.60
CA PRO A 5 -10.57 20.25 -34.44
C PRO A 5 -9.18 19.74 -33.94
N VAL A 6 -9.05 19.51 -32.67
CA VAL A 6 -7.91 18.77 -32.17
C VAL A 6 -8.03 17.36 -32.74
N SER A 7 -7.19 17.02 -33.74
CA SER A 7 -7.18 15.68 -34.28
C SER A 7 -6.68 14.74 -33.19
N TRP A 8 -7.55 13.87 -32.71
CA TRP A 8 -7.23 12.85 -31.70
C TRP A 8 -5.99 12.05 -32.10
N ALA A 9 -5.78 11.82 -33.41
CA ALA A 9 -4.58 11.15 -33.92
C ALA A 9 -3.30 11.93 -33.64
N ALA A 10 -3.28 13.26 -33.80
CA ALA A 10 -2.11 14.08 -33.47
C ALA A 10 -1.85 14.17 -31.95
N PHE A 11 -2.92 14.18 -31.16
CA PHE A 11 -2.81 14.09 -29.69
C PHE A 11 -2.22 12.75 -29.25
N TYR A 12 -2.71 11.62 -29.80
CA TYR A 12 -2.19 10.29 -29.52
C TYR A 12 -0.73 10.13 -29.96
N GLN A 13 -0.35 10.59 -31.13
CA GLN A 13 1.04 10.52 -31.61
C GLN A 13 2.00 11.36 -30.76
N ARG A 14 1.59 12.55 -30.34
CA ARG A 14 2.40 13.39 -29.42
C ARG A 14 2.51 12.80 -28.03
N PHE A 15 1.45 12.17 -27.56
CA PHE A 15 1.41 11.50 -26.25
C PHE A 15 2.28 10.23 -26.28
N ASP A 16 2.13 9.38 -27.29
CA ASP A 16 2.93 8.17 -27.51
C ASP A 16 4.43 8.47 -27.64
N GLY A 17 4.80 9.49 -28.45
CA GLY A 17 6.18 9.93 -28.60
C GLY A 17 6.82 10.41 -27.28
N LYS A 18 6.07 11.16 -26.47
CA LYS A 18 6.54 11.61 -25.14
C LYS A 18 6.68 10.44 -24.14
N ILE A 19 5.73 9.52 -24.14
CA ILE A 19 5.80 8.32 -23.28
C ILE A 19 6.99 7.46 -23.70
N ARG A 20 7.16 7.17 -24.98
CA ARG A 20 8.29 6.36 -25.46
C ARG A 20 9.63 7.00 -25.11
N SER A 21 9.78 8.30 -25.31
CA SER A 21 10.98 9.05 -24.93
C SER A 21 11.22 9.03 -23.43
N TYR A 22 10.17 9.16 -22.61
CA TYR A 22 10.27 9.06 -21.16
C TYR A 22 10.67 7.64 -20.70
N LEU A 23 10.06 6.62 -21.30
CA LEU A 23 10.35 5.23 -20.94
C LEU A 23 11.73 4.76 -21.44
N SER A 24 12.22 5.29 -22.57
CA SER A 24 13.53 4.93 -23.13
C SER A 24 14.74 5.47 -22.35
N GLN A 25 14.54 6.43 -21.44
CA GLN A 25 15.61 6.97 -20.58
C GLN A 25 16.03 5.99 -19.47
N PHE A 26 15.20 4.97 -19.17
CA PHE A 26 15.47 4.04 -18.12
C PHE A 26 16.24 2.82 -18.61
N ASN A 27 17.18 2.36 -17.80
CA ASN A 27 18.02 1.21 -18.11
C ASN A 27 17.26 -0.12 -17.95
N ARG A 28 17.81 -1.19 -18.56
CA ARG A 28 17.23 -2.54 -18.50
C ARG A 28 17.08 -3.06 -17.05
N SER A 29 17.97 -2.65 -16.15
CA SER A 29 17.93 -3.08 -14.76
C SER A 29 16.70 -2.52 -14.02
N LEU A 30 16.28 -1.28 -14.29
CA LEU A 30 15.04 -0.72 -13.71
C LEU A 30 13.81 -1.47 -14.23
N TRP A 31 13.78 -1.81 -15.51
CA TRP A 31 12.65 -2.58 -16.08
C TRP A 31 12.55 -3.98 -15.49
N ALA A 32 13.69 -4.67 -15.33
CA ALA A 32 13.72 -5.98 -14.69
C ALA A 32 13.30 -5.89 -13.21
N LEU A 33 13.75 -4.85 -12.50
CA LEU A 33 13.35 -4.57 -11.12
C LEU A 33 11.84 -4.31 -11.01
N SER A 34 11.29 -3.48 -11.89
CA SER A 34 9.85 -3.17 -11.92
C SER A 34 9.00 -4.39 -12.28
N ALA A 35 9.44 -5.20 -13.25
CA ALA A 35 8.78 -6.46 -13.59
C ALA A 35 8.80 -7.45 -12.42
N GLY A 36 9.93 -7.60 -11.74
CA GLY A 36 10.04 -8.42 -10.53
C GLY A 36 9.15 -7.94 -9.39
N LEU A 37 9.08 -6.62 -9.16
CA LEU A 37 8.15 -6.00 -8.19
C LEU A 37 6.69 -6.26 -8.55
N PHE A 38 6.31 -6.09 -9.81
CA PHE A 38 4.96 -6.40 -10.29
C PHE A 38 4.58 -7.85 -10.00
N VAL A 39 5.43 -8.80 -10.42
CA VAL A 39 5.15 -10.24 -10.24
C VAL A 39 5.12 -10.62 -8.75
N SER A 40 6.03 -10.07 -7.93
CA SER A 40 6.04 -10.30 -6.48
C SER A 40 4.77 -9.77 -5.81
N SER A 41 4.35 -8.54 -6.16
CA SER A 41 3.14 -7.91 -5.62
C SER A 41 1.89 -8.64 -6.05
N LEU A 42 1.83 -9.07 -7.31
CA LEU A 42 0.74 -9.90 -7.84
C LEU A 42 0.61 -11.20 -7.05
N GLY A 43 1.71 -11.96 -6.86
CA GLY A 43 1.68 -13.23 -6.12
C GLY A 43 1.22 -13.08 -4.67
N PHE A 44 1.60 -12.00 -4.01
CA PHE A 44 1.15 -11.71 -2.65
C PHE A 44 -0.30 -11.25 -2.60
N ALA A 45 -0.70 -10.35 -3.48
CA ALA A 45 -2.04 -9.78 -3.50
C ALA A 45 -3.11 -10.80 -3.87
N VAL A 46 -2.76 -11.84 -4.65
CA VAL A 46 -3.64 -13.01 -4.90
C VAL A 46 -4.10 -13.64 -3.59
N SER A 47 -3.25 -13.72 -2.57
CA SER A 47 -3.53 -14.50 -1.35
C SER A 47 -4.02 -13.68 -0.16
N ILE A 48 -3.64 -12.39 -0.05
CA ILE A 48 -3.79 -11.64 1.20
C ILE A 48 -5.25 -11.44 1.69
N PRO A 49 -6.24 -11.09 0.86
CA PRO A 49 -7.62 -10.98 1.32
C PRO A 49 -8.21 -12.34 1.71
N PHE A 50 -7.79 -13.39 1.03
CA PHE A 50 -8.41 -14.72 1.13
C PHE A 50 -7.87 -15.56 2.28
N ILE A 51 -6.68 -15.25 2.82
CA ILE A 51 -6.19 -15.92 4.06
C ILE A 51 -7.07 -15.57 5.25
N ALA A 52 -7.55 -14.32 5.36
CA ALA A 52 -8.46 -13.90 6.42
C ALA A 52 -9.81 -14.63 6.31
N ILE A 53 -10.35 -14.75 5.09
CA ILE A 53 -11.57 -15.48 4.82
C ILE A 53 -11.40 -16.97 5.15
N TYR A 54 -10.29 -17.60 4.74
CA TYR A 54 -9.95 -18.98 5.07
C TYR A 54 -9.92 -19.23 6.59
N PHE A 55 -9.26 -18.33 7.33
CA PHE A 55 -9.19 -18.43 8.78
C PHE A 55 -10.56 -18.34 9.45
N HIS A 56 -11.44 -17.49 8.95
CA HIS A 56 -12.80 -17.36 9.47
C HIS A 56 -13.68 -18.55 9.08
N SER A 57 -13.79 -18.82 7.76
CA SER A 57 -14.76 -19.77 7.22
C SER A 57 -14.40 -21.24 7.42
N GLN A 58 -13.10 -21.58 7.33
CA GLN A 58 -12.65 -22.98 7.39
C GLN A 58 -12.10 -23.37 8.76
N LEU A 59 -11.51 -22.40 9.48
CA LEU A 59 -10.89 -22.69 10.79
C LEU A 59 -11.69 -22.11 11.95
N GLY A 60 -12.80 -21.39 11.70
CA GLY A 60 -13.72 -20.88 12.72
C GLY A 60 -13.13 -19.77 13.61
N LEU A 61 -12.07 -19.09 13.18
CA LEU A 61 -11.48 -18.01 13.98
C LEU A 61 -12.39 -16.78 13.97
N SER A 62 -12.49 -16.11 15.12
CA SER A 62 -13.17 -14.82 15.23
C SER A 62 -12.40 -13.72 14.48
N LEU A 63 -13.08 -12.64 14.14
CA LEU A 63 -12.44 -11.48 13.48
C LEU A 63 -11.38 -10.84 14.36
N SER A 64 -11.55 -10.84 15.69
CA SER A 64 -10.55 -10.39 16.67
C SER A 64 -9.29 -11.25 16.62
N GLN A 65 -9.42 -12.58 16.56
CA GLN A 65 -8.28 -13.50 16.47
C GLN A 65 -7.52 -13.30 15.15
N ILE A 66 -8.21 -13.12 14.06
CA ILE A 66 -7.63 -12.81 12.74
C ILE A 66 -6.91 -11.47 12.80
N GLY A 67 -7.54 -10.44 13.38
CA GLY A 67 -6.95 -9.13 13.58
C GLY A 67 -5.65 -9.23 14.41
N LEU A 68 -5.69 -9.94 15.54
CA LEU A 68 -4.53 -10.17 16.39
C LEU A 68 -3.39 -10.88 15.64
N PHE A 69 -3.71 -11.88 14.82
CA PHE A 69 -2.74 -12.54 13.95
C PHE A 69 -2.02 -11.57 13.04
N PHE A 70 -2.75 -10.68 12.34
CA PHE A 70 -2.15 -9.64 11.50
C PHE A 70 -1.34 -8.62 12.31
N GLY A 71 -1.79 -8.27 13.52
CA GLY A 71 -1.07 -7.41 14.44
C GLY A 71 0.28 -8.01 14.87
N VAL A 72 0.29 -9.28 15.30
CA VAL A 72 1.51 -10.02 15.64
C VAL A 72 2.45 -10.12 14.45
N MET A 73 1.91 -10.46 13.27
CA MET A 73 2.68 -10.49 12.03
C MET A 73 3.36 -9.14 11.73
N ALA A 74 2.65 -8.04 11.95
CA ALA A 74 3.19 -6.71 11.70
C ALA A 74 4.38 -6.38 12.62
N VAL A 75 4.27 -6.73 13.91
CA VAL A 75 5.36 -6.56 14.89
C VAL A 75 6.58 -7.42 14.51
N VAL A 76 6.35 -8.70 14.23
CA VAL A 76 7.44 -9.61 13.82
C VAL A 76 8.10 -9.13 12.54
N ARG A 77 7.30 -8.74 11.55
CA ARG A 77 7.80 -8.18 10.28
C ARG A 77 8.64 -6.93 10.49
N ALA A 78 8.21 -6.02 11.38
CA ALA A 78 8.97 -4.81 11.70
C ALA A 78 10.33 -5.11 12.32
N LEU A 79 10.41 -6.09 13.23
CA LEU A 79 11.67 -6.55 13.82
C LEU A 79 12.62 -7.13 12.76
N PHE A 80 12.10 -7.99 11.88
CA PHE A 80 12.89 -8.57 10.79
C PHE A 80 13.23 -7.55 9.68
N GLN A 81 12.47 -6.47 9.56
CA GLN A 81 12.77 -5.38 8.64
C GLN A 81 14.04 -4.63 9.05
N ILE A 82 14.25 -4.42 10.34
CA ILE A 82 15.47 -3.81 10.88
C ILE A 82 16.68 -4.72 10.60
N SER A 83 16.57 -6.01 10.96
CA SER A 83 17.63 -7.00 10.70
C SER A 83 17.88 -7.24 9.21
N GLY A 84 16.84 -7.16 8.38
CA GLY A 84 16.95 -7.30 6.91
C GLY A 84 17.70 -6.14 6.26
N GLY A 85 17.58 -4.92 6.82
CA GLY A 85 18.39 -3.77 6.43
C GLY A 85 19.89 -4.02 6.66
N GLU A 86 20.26 -4.52 7.85
CA GLU A 86 21.63 -4.90 8.14
C GLU A 86 22.13 -6.04 7.22
N LEU A 87 21.31 -7.05 6.97
CA LEU A 87 21.64 -8.15 6.09
C LEU A 87 21.97 -7.68 4.66
N SER A 88 21.28 -6.64 4.17
CA SER A 88 21.52 -6.06 2.84
C SER A 88 22.88 -5.34 2.71
N ASP A 89 23.53 -5.07 3.84
CA ASP A 89 24.89 -4.48 3.87
C ASP A 89 26.00 -5.54 3.77
N TYR A 90 25.70 -6.81 4.12
CA TYR A 90 26.66 -7.91 4.12
C TYR A 90 26.49 -8.88 2.96
N VAL A 91 25.29 -8.97 2.38
CA VAL A 91 24.97 -9.92 1.31
C VAL A 91 24.68 -9.14 0.03
N GLU A 92 25.17 -9.65 -1.09
CA GLU A 92 24.88 -9.08 -2.41
C GLU A 92 23.37 -8.94 -2.62
N ARG A 93 22.89 -7.73 -2.91
CA ARG A 93 21.46 -7.42 -3.04
C ARG A 93 20.73 -8.27 -4.08
N ARG A 94 21.42 -8.68 -5.18
CA ARG A 94 20.86 -9.61 -6.16
C ARG A 94 20.55 -10.96 -5.55
N VAL A 95 21.44 -11.46 -4.71
CA VAL A 95 21.29 -12.73 -3.99
C VAL A 95 20.07 -12.63 -3.05
N LEU A 96 19.96 -11.53 -2.30
CA LEU A 96 18.80 -11.30 -1.42
C LEU A 96 17.48 -11.22 -2.19
N LEU A 97 17.44 -10.53 -3.33
CA LEU A 97 16.24 -10.44 -4.18
C LEU A 97 15.80 -11.83 -4.66
N ILE A 98 16.72 -12.66 -5.12
CA ILE A 98 16.41 -13.99 -5.66
C ILE A 98 15.98 -14.93 -4.53
N TYR A 99 16.81 -15.09 -3.50
CA TYR A 99 16.56 -16.09 -2.46
C TYR A 99 15.38 -15.74 -1.56
N SER A 100 15.11 -14.45 -1.28
CA SER A 100 13.92 -14.05 -0.57
C SER A 100 12.63 -14.44 -1.32
N GLN A 101 12.61 -14.33 -2.65
CA GLN A 101 11.46 -14.74 -3.45
C GLN A 101 11.33 -16.26 -3.53
N ILE A 102 12.44 -17.00 -3.67
CA ILE A 102 12.41 -18.48 -3.67
C ILE A 102 11.88 -19.00 -2.32
N LEU A 103 12.39 -18.48 -1.20
CA LEU A 103 11.93 -18.89 0.13
C LEU A 103 10.47 -18.49 0.36
N ARG A 104 10.07 -17.28 -0.03
CA ARG A 104 8.69 -16.82 0.04
C ARG A 104 7.75 -17.71 -0.78
N ALA A 105 8.13 -18.07 -2.00
CA ALA A 105 7.40 -18.98 -2.87
C ALA A 105 7.29 -20.38 -2.23
N GLY A 106 8.37 -20.89 -1.66
CA GLY A 106 8.38 -22.14 -0.93
C GLY A 106 7.39 -22.16 0.23
N PHE A 107 7.30 -21.06 1.00
CA PHE A 107 6.30 -20.95 2.06
C PHE A 107 4.88 -20.85 1.54
N PHE A 108 4.62 -20.18 0.42
CA PHE A 108 3.29 -20.20 -0.20
C PHE A 108 2.87 -21.59 -0.68
N LEU A 109 3.81 -22.34 -1.31
CA LEU A 109 3.55 -23.72 -1.69
C LEU A 109 3.31 -24.62 -0.46
N PHE A 110 4.10 -24.43 0.61
CA PHE A 110 3.91 -25.11 1.89
C PHE A 110 2.53 -24.81 2.50
N ILE A 111 2.06 -23.55 2.47
CA ILE A 111 0.73 -23.17 2.92
C ILE A 111 -0.34 -23.87 2.08
N GLY A 112 -0.19 -23.90 0.76
CA GLY A 112 -1.11 -24.62 -0.13
C GLY A 112 -1.23 -26.10 0.23
N LEU A 113 -0.10 -26.76 0.50
CA LEU A 113 -0.04 -28.14 0.97
C LEU A 113 -0.67 -28.30 2.36
N ALA A 114 -0.36 -27.40 3.30
CA ALA A 114 -0.88 -27.44 4.67
C ALA A 114 -2.41 -27.29 4.69
N ILE A 115 -2.96 -26.45 3.83
CA ILE A 115 -4.41 -26.28 3.64
C ILE A 115 -5.02 -27.56 3.06
N TYR A 116 -4.39 -28.12 2.01
CA TYR A 116 -4.86 -29.38 1.40
C TYR A 116 -4.87 -30.55 2.40
N ALA A 117 -3.83 -30.62 3.25
CA ALA A 117 -3.66 -31.67 4.26
C ALA A 117 -4.39 -31.37 5.58
N ASN A 118 -5.12 -30.25 5.71
CA ASN A 118 -5.87 -29.81 6.91
C ASN A 118 -4.99 -29.73 8.17
N TRP A 119 -3.77 -29.18 8.08
CA TRP A 119 -2.84 -29.08 9.22
C TRP A 119 -3.20 -27.99 10.25
N GLY A 120 -4.26 -27.24 10.02
CA GLY A 120 -4.82 -26.28 10.96
C GLY A 120 -4.11 -24.92 11.00
N PHE A 121 -4.60 -24.05 11.90
CA PHE A 121 -4.23 -22.62 11.97
C PHE A 121 -2.73 -22.39 12.18
N TRP A 122 -2.13 -23.07 13.15
CA TRP A 122 -0.75 -22.78 13.53
C TRP A 122 0.25 -23.02 12.39
N VAL A 123 0.06 -24.10 11.64
CA VAL A 123 0.96 -24.43 10.53
C VAL A 123 0.81 -23.45 9.38
N VAL A 124 -0.44 -23.15 8.99
CA VAL A 124 -0.75 -22.19 7.95
C VAL A 124 -0.31 -20.78 8.34
N GLY A 125 -0.60 -20.38 9.59
CA GLY A 125 -0.26 -19.06 10.13
C GLY A 125 1.25 -18.83 10.22
N ILE A 126 2.01 -19.81 10.71
CA ILE A 126 3.48 -19.75 10.78
C ILE A 126 4.06 -19.69 9.35
N GLY A 127 3.56 -20.51 8.43
CA GLY A 127 3.95 -20.44 7.02
C GLY A 127 3.74 -19.06 6.42
N PHE A 128 2.59 -18.45 6.71
CA PHE A 128 2.27 -17.09 6.22
C PHE A 128 3.15 -16.01 6.87
N LEU A 129 3.49 -16.17 8.16
CA LEU A 129 4.42 -15.31 8.87
C LEU A 129 5.80 -15.31 8.19
N PHE A 130 6.38 -16.50 7.93
CA PHE A 130 7.67 -16.61 7.25
C PHE A 130 7.62 -16.06 5.82
N SER A 131 6.56 -16.34 5.07
CA SER A 131 6.33 -15.72 3.75
C SER A 131 6.37 -14.19 3.83
N SER A 132 5.76 -13.60 4.86
CA SER A 132 5.75 -12.15 5.07
C SER A 132 7.12 -11.58 5.46
N ILE A 133 7.92 -12.30 6.24
CA ILE A 133 9.29 -11.92 6.61
C ILE A 133 10.16 -11.82 5.35
N PHE A 134 10.17 -12.87 4.51
CA PHE A 134 10.94 -12.87 3.27
C PHE A 134 10.42 -11.82 2.27
N GLY A 135 9.11 -11.58 2.26
CA GLY A 135 8.51 -10.48 1.50
C GLY A 135 9.01 -9.10 1.95
N SER A 136 9.24 -8.89 3.25
CA SER A 136 9.78 -7.63 3.77
C SER A 136 11.24 -7.43 3.38
N ILE A 137 12.07 -8.47 3.49
CA ILE A 137 13.48 -8.44 3.07
C ILE A 137 13.56 -8.10 1.57
N PHE A 138 12.74 -8.77 0.76
CA PHE A 138 12.65 -8.49 -0.67
C PHE A 138 12.32 -7.02 -0.95
N TYR A 139 11.24 -6.50 -0.32
CA TYR A 139 10.75 -5.16 -0.57
C TYR A 139 11.77 -4.08 -0.22
N LEU A 140 12.45 -4.22 0.93
CA LEU A 140 13.53 -3.32 1.33
C LEU A 140 14.68 -3.32 0.34
N THR A 141 15.12 -4.53 -0.04
CA THR A 141 16.23 -4.71 -0.98
C THR A 141 15.89 -4.13 -2.35
N ALA A 142 14.65 -4.36 -2.84
CA ALA A 142 14.18 -3.84 -4.12
C ALA A 142 14.12 -2.30 -4.14
N ASN A 143 13.62 -1.67 -3.06
CA ASN A 143 13.62 -0.22 -2.96
C ASN A 143 15.05 0.38 -2.91
N ALA A 144 15.97 -0.26 -2.18
CA ALA A 144 17.37 0.17 -2.18
C ALA A 144 18.01 0.05 -3.57
N MET A 145 17.66 -0.99 -4.33
CA MET A 145 18.17 -1.21 -5.69
C MET A 145 17.75 -0.14 -6.68
N VAL A 146 16.58 0.51 -6.54
CA VAL A 146 16.20 1.64 -7.40
C VAL A 146 17.24 2.76 -7.32
N ALA A 147 17.75 3.06 -6.11
CA ALA A 147 18.77 4.06 -5.91
C ALA A 147 20.15 3.65 -6.47
N ASP A 148 20.43 2.33 -6.54
CA ASP A 148 21.71 1.83 -7.04
C ASP A 148 21.78 1.78 -8.57
N VAL A 149 20.64 1.48 -9.23
CA VAL A 149 20.60 1.34 -10.69
C VAL A 149 20.41 2.67 -11.43
N LEU A 150 20.09 3.75 -10.72
CA LEU A 150 19.81 5.06 -11.31
C LEU A 150 20.70 6.16 -10.71
N PRO A 151 21.13 7.14 -11.56
CA PRO A 151 21.74 8.36 -11.08
C PRO A 151 20.75 9.17 -10.23
N ALA A 152 21.28 10.05 -9.36
CA ALA A 152 20.49 10.79 -8.37
C ALA A 152 19.29 11.54 -8.98
N GLU A 153 19.48 12.14 -10.15
CA GLU A 153 18.49 12.95 -10.88
C GLU A 153 17.31 12.13 -11.38
N ALA A 154 17.52 10.85 -11.71
CA ALA A 154 16.50 9.95 -12.25
C ALA A 154 15.82 9.07 -11.17
N ARG A 155 16.27 9.11 -9.92
CA ARG A 155 15.74 8.24 -8.84
C ARG A 155 14.27 8.45 -8.57
N LEU A 156 13.81 9.70 -8.56
CA LEU A 156 12.40 10.02 -8.31
C LEU A 156 11.47 9.34 -9.34
N ASP A 157 11.84 9.47 -10.60
CA ASP A 157 11.09 8.84 -11.70
C ASP A 157 11.21 7.31 -11.65
N GLY A 158 12.37 6.78 -11.31
CA GLY A 158 12.59 5.35 -11.12
C GLY A 158 11.72 4.75 -10.01
N TYR A 159 11.62 5.43 -8.87
CA TYR A 159 10.70 5.02 -7.79
C TYR A 159 9.23 5.09 -8.24
N ALA A 160 8.86 6.09 -9.05
CA ALA A 160 7.50 6.20 -9.59
C ALA A 160 7.16 5.02 -10.51
N VAL A 161 8.08 4.62 -11.39
CA VAL A 161 7.91 3.45 -12.28
C VAL A 161 7.81 2.14 -11.46
N ALA A 162 8.72 1.93 -10.51
CA ALA A 162 8.71 0.75 -9.65
C ALA A 162 7.41 0.64 -8.84
N ARG A 163 6.96 1.77 -8.26
CA ARG A 163 5.70 1.85 -7.50
C ARG A 163 4.46 1.60 -8.36
N SER A 164 4.46 2.10 -9.59
CA SER A 164 3.36 1.86 -10.54
C SER A 164 3.24 0.37 -10.89
N ALA A 165 4.37 -0.30 -11.09
CA ALA A 165 4.41 -1.74 -11.35
C ALA A 165 3.89 -2.53 -10.13
N GLU A 166 4.32 -2.18 -8.92
CA GLU A 166 3.83 -2.78 -7.68
C GLU A 166 2.30 -2.61 -7.53
N ASN A 167 1.79 -1.38 -7.71
CA ASN A 167 0.36 -1.09 -7.60
C ASN A 167 -0.47 -1.86 -8.62
N LEU A 168 0.04 -2.07 -9.83
CA LEU A 168 -0.63 -2.90 -10.84
C LEU A 168 -0.77 -4.36 -10.36
N GLY A 169 0.26 -4.90 -9.71
CA GLY A 169 0.20 -6.22 -9.09
C GLY A 169 -0.87 -6.30 -8.00
N TRP A 170 -0.94 -5.28 -7.14
CA TRP A 170 -1.97 -5.16 -6.10
C TRP A 170 -3.39 -5.02 -6.66
N ALA A 171 -3.58 -4.34 -7.79
CA ALA A 171 -4.87 -4.18 -8.43
C ALA A 171 -5.40 -5.50 -9.05
N LEU A 172 -4.51 -6.26 -9.71
CA LEU A 172 -4.88 -7.48 -10.42
C LEU A 172 -4.93 -8.72 -9.52
N GLY A 173 -4.12 -8.75 -8.45
CA GLY A 173 -3.97 -9.93 -7.59
C GLY A 173 -5.28 -10.45 -7.01
N PRO A 174 -6.07 -9.62 -6.30
CA PRO A 174 -7.29 -10.09 -5.68
C PRO A 174 -8.36 -10.57 -6.67
N ALA A 175 -8.39 -10.05 -7.90
CA ALA A 175 -9.29 -10.53 -8.94
C ALA A 175 -8.97 -12.00 -9.33
N ILE A 176 -7.69 -12.30 -9.54
CA ILE A 176 -7.21 -13.66 -9.77
C ILE A 176 -7.46 -14.51 -8.51
N GLY A 177 -7.16 -13.95 -7.33
CA GLY A 177 -7.34 -14.62 -6.05
C GLY A 177 -8.80 -15.01 -5.77
N GLY A 178 -9.77 -14.15 -6.10
CA GLY A 178 -11.19 -14.43 -5.96
C GLY A 178 -11.62 -15.65 -6.75
N PHE A 179 -11.22 -15.72 -8.02
CA PHE A 179 -11.51 -16.85 -8.89
C PHE A 179 -10.87 -18.16 -8.36
N LEU A 180 -9.64 -18.10 -7.88
CA LEU A 180 -8.95 -19.30 -7.35
C LEU A 180 -9.52 -19.71 -5.99
N ALA A 181 -9.89 -18.77 -5.12
CA ALA A 181 -10.46 -19.04 -3.81
C ALA A 181 -11.84 -19.69 -3.87
N GLU A 182 -12.62 -19.45 -4.95
CA GLU A 182 -13.87 -20.16 -5.18
C GLU A 182 -13.64 -21.65 -5.42
N GLN A 183 -12.55 -21.99 -6.08
CA GLN A 183 -12.22 -23.38 -6.40
C GLN A 183 -11.57 -24.08 -5.21
N SER A 184 -10.46 -23.53 -4.71
CA SER A 184 -9.69 -24.09 -3.60
C SER A 184 -8.71 -23.08 -3.02
N TYR A 185 -8.67 -22.95 -1.70
CA TYR A 185 -7.63 -22.16 -1.02
C TYR A 185 -6.23 -22.78 -1.19
N GLY A 186 -6.14 -24.13 -1.22
CA GLY A 186 -4.87 -24.81 -1.48
C GLY A 186 -4.29 -24.43 -2.85
N LEU A 187 -5.13 -24.44 -3.91
CA LEU A 187 -4.76 -24.05 -5.26
C LEU A 187 -4.36 -22.56 -5.32
N LEU A 188 -5.12 -21.69 -4.64
CA LEU A 188 -4.83 -20.25 -4.54
C LEU A 188 -3.41 -20.02 -4.02
N PHE A 189 -3.03 -20.65 -2.89
CA PHE A 189 -1.69 -20.50 -2.34
C PHE A 189 -0.61 -21.15 -3.21
N ALA A 190 -0.88 -22.28 -3.83
CA ALA A 190 0.06 -22.90 -4.78
C ALA A 190 0.35 -21.97 -5.98
N ILE A 191 -0.67 -21.35 -6.55
CA ILE A 191 -0.52 -20.37 -7.65
C ILE A 191 0.17 -19.09 -7.17
N SER A 192 -0.15 -18.58 -5.97
CA SER A 192 0.58 -17.46 -5.35
C SER A 192 2.08 -17.78 -5.23
N GLY A 193 2.42 -19.01 -4.84
CA GLY A 193 3.79 -19.50 -4.79
C GLY A 193 4.45 -19.54 -6.18
N ALA A 194 3.76 -20.08 -7.17
CA ALA A 194 4.29 -20.16 -8.55
C ALA A 194 4.53 -18.76 -9.15
N ILE A 195 3.60 -17.82 -8.95
CA ILE A 195 3.76 -16.42 -9.38
C ILE A 195 4.95 -15.78 -8.66
N THR A 196 5.05 -15.95 -7.33
CA THR A 196 6.15 -15.41 -6.53
C THR A 196 7.51 -15.98 -6.97
N LEU A 197 7.57 -17.27 -7.30
CA LEU A 197 8.77 -17.91 -7.86
C LEU A 197 9.15 -17.26 -9.20
N GLY A 198 8.16 -16.93 -10.02
CA GLY A 198 8.34 -16.17 -11.26
C GLY A 198 9.08 -14.85 -11.05
N SER A 199 8.81 -14.13 -9.95
CA SER A 199 9.59 -12.93 -9.59
C SER A 199 11.07 -13.27 -9.35
N GLY A 200 11.37 -14.33 -8.61
CA GLY A 200 12.74 -14.80 -8.41
C GLY A 200 13.44 -15.15 -9.73
N ILE A 201 12.74 -15.81 -10.66
CA ILE A 201 13.24 -16.13 -12.00
C ILE A 201 13.52 -14.84 -12.81
N VAL A 202 12.65 -13.85 -12.75
CA VAL A 202 12.87 -12.55 -13.42
C VAL A 202 14.18 -11.91 -12.93
N PHE A 203 14.44 -11.90 -11.61
CA PHE A 203 15.69 -11.39 -11.07
C PHE A 203 16.90 -12.24 -11.46
N TRP A 204 16.76 -13.54 -11.49
CA TRP A 204 17.85 -14.44 -11.87
C TRP A 204 18.27 -14.26 -13.33
N LEU A 205 17.30 -14.16 -14.25
CA LEU A 205 17.56 -14.11 -15.69
C LEU A 205 17.87 -12.69 -16.21
N PHE A 206 17.16 -11.69 -15.73
CA PHE A 206 17.14 -10.37 -16.38
C PHE A 206 17.77 -9.25 -15.55
N PHE A 207 18.05 -9.48 -14.25
CA PHE A 207 18.57 -8.46 -13.40
C PHE A 207 20.09 -8.55 -13.23
N SER A 208 20.79 -7.53 -13.73
CA SER A 208 22.24 -7.39 -13.58
C SER A 208 22.52 -6.09 -12.82
N PRO A 209 22.75 -6.17 -11.50
CA PRO A 209 23.03 -4.97 -10.71
C PRO A 209 24.39 -4.37 -11.10
N PRO A 210 24.54 -3.04 -11.02
CA PRO A 210 25.86 -2.42 -11.04
C PRO A 210 26.66 -2.91 -9.82
N LYS A 211 28.00 -2.87 -9.91
CA LYS A 211 28.86 -3.18 -8.74
C LYS A 211 28.54 -2.18 -7.63
N THR A 212 27.83 -2.62 -6.61
CA THR A 212 27.39 -1.78 -5.51
C THR A 212 28.54 -1.56 -4.53
N VAL A 213 28.89 -0.30 -4.28
CA VAL A 213 29.71 0.05 -3.13
C VAL A 213 28.80 0.06 -1.92
N LEU A 214 28.99 -0.88 -0.99
CA LEU A 214 28.24 -0.99 0.25
C LEU A 214 28.39 0.32 1.04
N ARG A 215 27.36 1.13 1.11
CA ARG A 215 27.34 2.42 1.82
C ARG A 215 26.83 2.19 3.23
N LYS A 216 27.69 2.40 4.22
CA LYS A 216 27.31 2.37 5.64
C LYS A 216 26.67 3.71 6.04
N GLU A 217 25.42 3.95 5.69
CA GLU A 217 24.62 4.98 6.36
C GLU A 217 23.76 4.28 7.44
N ARG A 218 24.19 4.39 8.70
CA ARG A 218 23.43 3.85 9.82
C ARG A 218 22.30 4.82 10.16
N PHE A 219 21.07 4.40 9.94
CA PHE A 219 19.91 5.03 10.55
C PHE A 219 19.92 4.68 12.05
N THR A 220 19.99 5.69 12.92
CA THR A 220 19.99 5.48 14.37
C THR A 220 18.65 5.82 14.96
N LEU A 221 18.20 5.06 15.96
CA LEU A 221 16.97 5.36 16.69
C LEU A 221 16.98 6.75 17.34
N SER A 222 18.18 7.33 17.59
CA SER A 222 18.34 8.70 18.05
C SER A 222 17.82 9.73 17.04
N ASP A 223 17.83 9.41 15.74
CA ASP A 223 17.32 10.29 14.70
C ASP A 223 15.80 10.45 14.76
N LEU A 224 15.10 9.40 15.25
CA LEU A 224 13.66 9.46 15.52
C LEU A 224 13.32 10.39 16.69
N VAL A 225 14.21 10.49 17.69
CA VAL A 225 13.95 11.22 18.94
C VAL A 225 14.01 12.73 18.74
N SER A 226 14.81 13.24 17.81
CA SER A 226 15.03 14.68 17.66
C SER A 226 13.88 15.44 16.98
N ALA A 227 13.05 14.77 16.16
CA ALA A 227 11.91 15.41 15.50
C ALA A 227 10.58 15.31 16.30
N LYS A 228 10.58 14.61 17.45
CA LYS A 228 9.41 14.53 18.35
C LYS A 228 8.99 15.89 18.93
N ASN A 229 9.83 16.90 18.82
CA ASN A 229 9.56 18.24 19.35
C ASN A 229 8.84 19.16 18.35
N ASP A 230 8.55 18.70 17.11
CA ASP A 230 7.75 19.45 16.16
C ASP A 230 6.26 19.12 16.34
N PRO A 231 5.46 20.04 16.93
CA PRO A 231 4.06 19.79 17.22
C PRO A 231 3.23 19.61 15.94
N HIS A 232 3.62 20.24 14.83
CA HIS A 232 2.90 20.11 13.56
C HIS A 232 3.13 18.71 12.94
N LEU A 233 4.36 18.21 12.98
CA LEU A 233 4.65 16.84 12.53
C LEU A 233 3.89 15.82 13.37
N ILE A 234 3.95 15.94 14.71
CA ILE A 234 3.27 14.99 15.61
C ILE A 234 1.75 15.02 15.43
N ALA A 235 1.15 16.21 15.33
CA ALA A 235 -0.28 16.33 15.06
C ALA A 235 -0.67 15.64 13.74
N HIS A 236 0.10 15.88 12.67
CA HIS A 236 -0.10 15.18 11.39
C HIS A 236 0.02 13.67 11.52
N CYS A 237 1.06 13.18 12.19
CA CYS A 237 1.31 11.75 12.40
C CYS A 237 0.17 11.08 13.20
N VAL A 238 -0.32 11.70 14.26
CA VAL A 238 -1.41 11.17 15.09
C VAL A 238 -2.71 11.10 14.29
N LEU A 239 -3.06 12.17 13.57
CA LEU A 239 -4.25 12.19 12.72
C LEU A 239 -4.15 11.13 11.61
N ALA A 240 -2.99 11.01 10.98
CA ALA A 240 -2.73 9.98 9.98
C ALA A 240 -2.84 8.57 10.59
N PHE A 241 -2.30 8.31 11.76
CA PHE A 241 -2.40 7.02 12.44
C PHE A 241 -3.87 6.57 12.57
N PHE A 242 -4.74 7.40 13.12
CA PHE A 242 -6.17 7.07 13.26
C PHE A 242 -6.85 6.87 11.91
N LEU A 243 -6.50 7.67 10.91
CA LEU A 243 -7.03 7.50 9.57
C LEU A 243 -6.60 6.17 8.95
N TYR A 244 -5.32 5.78 9.10
CA TYR A 244 -4.78 4.54 8.54
C TYR A 244 -5.26 3.28 9.28
N LEU A 245 -5.73 3.38 10.53
CA LEU A 245 -6.51 2.32 11.18
C LEU A 245 -7.78 1.98 10.38
N VAL A 246 -8.43 3.00 9.82
CA VAL A 246 -9.65 2.82 9.00
C VAL A 246 -9.31 2.39 7.57
N VAL A 247 -8.27 2.95 6.98
CA VAL A 247 -7.79 2.55 5.63
C VAL A 247 -7.51 1.04 5.57
N ALA A 248 -6.88 0.50 6.61
CA ALA A 248 -6.50 -0.91 6.66
C ALA A 248 -7.67 -1.90 6.83
N GLN A 249 -8.91 -1.40 7.03
CA GLN A 249 -10.08 -2.28 7.12
C GLN A 249 -10.33 -3.08 5.83
N LEU A 250 -9.86 -2.57 4.70
CA LEU A 250 -9.99 -3.24 3.42
C LEU A 250 -9.32 -4.64 3.42
N ILE A 251 -8.21 -4.83 4.15
CA ILE A 251 -7.39 -6.05 4.07
C ILE A 251 -8.11 -7.30 4.59
N ALA A 252 -8.63 -7.27 5.82
CA ALA A 252 -9.23 -8.43 6.46
C ALA A 252 -10.68 -8.18 6.91
N PRO A 253 -11.01 -7.15 7.71
CA PRO A 253 -12.36 -6.95 8.19
C PRO A 253 -13.41 -6.81 7.07
N PHE A 254 -13.12 -6.00 6.05
CA PHE A 254 -14.01 -5.83 4.90
C PHE A 254 -14.14 -7.11 4.09
N SER A 255 -13.04 -7.81 3.83
CA SER A 255 -13.04 -9.04 3.03
C SER A 255 -13.87 -10.15 3.71
N VAL A 256 -13.66 -10.36 5.02
CA VAL A 256 -14.42 -11.37 5.77
C VAL A 256 -15.88 -10.96 5.89
N TYR A 257 -16.16 -9.70 6.23
CA TYR A 257 -17.52 -9.21 6.35
C TYR A 257 -18.33 -9.38 5.07
N THR A 258 -17.79 -8.96 3.94
CA THR A 258 -18.53 -9.00 2.67
C THR A 258 -18.80 -10.43 2.19
N VAL A 259 -17.85 -11.34 2.37
CA VAL A 259 -18.02 -12.75 1.93
C VAL A 259 -18.81 -13.57 2.95
N GLU A 260 -18.45 -13.50 4.24
CA GLU A 260 -19.00 -14.42 5.23
C GLU A 260 -20.30 -13.91 5.87
N ILE A 261 -20.47 -12.60 6.02
CA ILE A 261 -21.65 -11.99 6.66
C ILE A 261 -22.62 -11.49 5.59
N ALA A 262 -22.16 -10.66 4.65
CA ALA A 262 -22.99 -10.09 3.59
C ALA A 262 -23.20 -11.03 2.39
N LYS A 263 -22.50 -12.19 2.35
CA LYS A 263 -22.69 -13.31 1.41
C LYS A 263 -22.49 -12.98 -0.07
N ILE A 264 -21.59 -12.03 -0.40
CA ILE A 264 -21.11 -11.93 -1.78
C ILE A 264 -20.11 -13.07 -2.07
N SER A 265 -19.95 -13.42 -3.34
CA SER A 265 -18.96 -14.43 -3.74
C SER A 265 -17.52 -13.89 -3.62
N LYS A 266 -16.54 -14.78 -3.53
CA LYS A 266 -15.12 -14.40 -3.51
C LYS A 266 -14.69 -13.76 -4.84
N ASN A 267 -15.31 -14.18 -5.95
CA ASN A 267 -15.13 -13.53 -7.26
C ASN A 267 -15.60 -12.08 -7.25
N GLU A 268 -16.77 -11.81 -6.69
CA GLU A 268 -17.30 -10.45 -6.54
C GLU A 268 -16.39 -9.59 -5.66
N LEU A 269 -15.87 -10.15 -4.58
CA LEU A 269 -14.85 -9.46 -3.76
C LEU A 269 -13.60 -9.13 -4.59
N GLY A 270 -13.09 -10.08 -5.37
CA GLY A 270 -11.97 -9.86 -6.28
C GLY A 270 -12.23 -8.74 -7.28
N PHE A 271 -13.47 -8.67 -7.82
CA PHE A 271 -13.90 -7.58 -8.69
C PHE A 271 -13.91 -6.21 -7.97
N LEU A 272 -14.35 -6.15 -6.71
CA LEU A 272 -14.32 -4.91 -5.92
C LEU A 272 -12.90 -4.36 -5.74
N TYR A 273 -11.92 -5.23 -5.50
CA TYR A 273 -10.51 -4.83 -5.43
C TYR A 273 -9.97 -4.37 -6.78
N LEU A 274 -10.34 -5.04 -7.87
CA LEU A 274 -9.98 -4.62 -9.22
C LEU A 274 -10.55 -3.23 -9.53
N LEU A 275 -11.82 -2.99 -9.16
CA LEU A 275 -12.46 -1.68 -9.30
C LEU A 275 -11.67 -0.60 -8.55
N ASN A 276 -11.30 -0.84 -7.28
CA ASN A 276 -10.45 0.07 -6.49
C ASN A 276 -9.15 0.39 -7.24
N GLY A 277 -8.40 -0.64 -7.65
CA GLY A 277 -7.12 -0.44 -8.34
C GLY A 277 -7.23 0.29 -9.67
N LEU A 278 -8.24 -0.01 -10.48
CA LEU A 278 -8.51 0.66 -11.76
C LEU A 278 -8.91 2.12 -11.55
N MET A 279 -9.76 2.40 -10.56
CA MET A 279 -10.15 3.77 -10.23
C MET A 279 -8.93 4.59 -9.80
N ILE A 280 -8.04 4.06 -8.97
CA ILE A 280 -6.78 4.73 -8.60
C ILE A 280 -5.96 5.01 -9.86
N ALA A 281 -5.73 4.00 -10.69
CA ALA A 281 -4.90 4.13 -11.90
C ALA A 281 -5.42 5.23 -12.86
N VAL A 282 -6.73 5.34 -13.01
CA VAL A 282 -7.36 6.29 -13.94
C VAL A 282 -7.57 7.67 -13.30
N LEU A 283 -8.05 7.72 -12.06
CA LEU A 283 -8.52 8.94 -11.43
C LEU A 283 -7.44 9.67 -10.59
N GLN A 284 -6.37 9.00 -10.17
CA GLN A 284 -5.33 9.58 -9.31
C GLN A 284 -4.81 10.91 -9.84
N VAL A 285 -4.38 10.95 -11.10
CA VAL A 285 -3.77 12.16 -11.68
C VAL A 285 -4.79 13.27 -11.94
N PRO A 286 -5.95 13.02 -12.59
CA PRO A 286 -6.98 14.03 -12.79
C PRO A 286 -7.48 14.66 -11.50
N VAL A 287 -7.83 13.82 -10.51
CA VAL A 287 -8.37 14.29 -9.23
C VAL A 287 -7.31 15.08 -8.44
N THR A 288 -6.08 14.59 -8.39
CA THR A 288 -4.97 15.29 -7.72
C THR A 288 -4.70 16.67 -8.34
N ARG A 289 -4.86 16.82 -9.66
CA ARG A 289 -4.76 18.13 -10.34
C ARG A 289 -5.92 19.04 -10.00
N LEU A 290 -7.15 18.51 -9.98
CA LEU A 290 -8.34 19.26 -9.61
C LEU A 290 -8.22 19.83 -8.19
N LEU A 291 -7.71 19.02 -7.27
CA LEU A 291 -7.54 19.38 -5.86
C LEU A 291 -6.33 20.29 -5.59
N SER A 292 -5.46 20.52 -6.57
CA SER A 292 -4.20 21.27 -6.38
C SER A 292 -4.37 22.70 -5.83
N ARG A 293 -5.56 23.27 -5.98
CA ARG A 293 -5.92 24.61 -5.47
C ARG A 293 -6.31 24.61 -3.96
N LEU A 294 -6.68 23.45 -3.42
CA LEU A 294 -7.05 23.30 -2.03
C LEU A 294 -5.80 23.13 -1.16
N ARG A 295 -5.90 23.54 0.12
CA ARG A 295 -4.89 23.27 1.14
C ARG A 295 -4.75 21.75 1.34
N LEU A 296 -3.54 21.27 1.62
CA LEU A 296 -3.26 19.83 1.78
C LEU A 296 -4.08 19.23 2.93
N THR A 297 -4.15 19.94 4.06
CA THR A 297 -4.97 19.53 5.21
C THR A 297 -6.46 19.46 4.88
N THR A 298 -6.98 20.40 4.05
CA THR A 298 -8.37 20.35 3.57
C THR A 298 -8.62 19.14 2.67
N GLN A 299 -7.69 18.82 1.77
CA GLN A 299 -7.78 17.61 0.94
C GLN A 299 -7.86 16.37 1.82
N MET A 300 -7.00 16.26 2.82
CA MET A 300 -6.97 15.13 3.76
C MET A 300 -8.25 15.04 4.60
N ALA A 301 -8.81 16.18 5.05
CA ALA A 301 -10.09 16.20 5.75
C ALA A 301 -11.23 15.67 4.88
N LEU A 302 -11.35 16.16 3.64
CA LEU A 302 -12.37 15.70 2.69
C LEU A 302 -12.20 14.19 2.40
N GLY A 303 -10.98 13.74 2.18
CA GLY A 303 -10.68 12.33 2.00
C GLY A 303 -11.06 11.47 3.20
N ALA A 304 -10.79 11.95 4.42
CA ALA A 304 -11.17 11.27 5.65
C ALA A 304 -12.70 11.17 5.81
N PHE A 305 -13.47 12.21 5.45
CA PHE A 305 -14.93 12.15 5.45
C PHE A 305 -15.47 11.21 4.35
N LEU A 306 -14.83 11.13 3.19
CA LEU A 306 -15.18 10.14 2.18
C LEU A 306 -14.91 8.71 2.68
N TYR A 307 -13.80 8.47 3.38
CA TYR A 307 -13.55 7.19 4.04
C TYR A 307 -14.62 6.88 5.11
N ALA A 308 -14.97 7.88 5.93
CA ALA A 308 -16.01 7.72 6.94
C ALA A 308 -17.37 7.36 6.29
N GLY A 309 -17.75 8.04 5.23
CA GLY A 309 -18.97 7.75 4.46
C GLY A 309 -18.92 6.36 3.81
N GLY A 310 -17.84 6.05 3.09
CA GLY A 310 -17.69 4.79 2.39
C GLY A 310 -17.70 3.56 3.31
N TYR A 311 -16.91 3.58 4.39
CA TYR A 311 -16.94 2.47 5.36
C TYR A 311 -18.22 2.47 6.20
N GLY A 312 -18.80 3.62 6.53
CA GLY A 312 -20.10 3.70 7.21
C GLY A 312 -21.24 3.08 6.41
N MET A 313 -21.16 3.12 5.07
CA MET A 313 -22.13 2.45 4.20
C MET A 313 -22.04 0.92 4.31
N VAL A 314 -20.86 0.32 4.50
CA VAL A 314 -20.63 -1.13 4.36
C VAL A 314 -21.60 -1.98 5.17
N GLY A 315 -21.97 -1.53 6.37
CA GLY A 315 -22.89 -2.27 7.25
C GLY A 315 -24.38 -2.07 6.99
N LEU A 316 -24.77 -1.15 6.09
CA LEU A 316 -26.18 -0.77 5.92
C LEU A 316 -26.95 -1.68 4.96
N HIS A 317 -26.30 -2.14 3.90
CA HIS A 317 -26.89 -2.99 2.88
C HIS A 317 -25.89 -4.04 2.40
N SER A 318 -26.37 -5.01 1.62
CA SER A 318 -25.58 -6.06 1.00
C SER A 318 -25.75 -6.05 -0.53
N GLY A 319 -24.84 -6.73 -1.22
CA GLY A 319 -24.87 -6.92 -2.66
C GLY A 319 -23.74 -6.20 -3.40
N LEU A 320 -23.33 -6.76 -4.53
CA LEU A 320 -22.19 -6.32 -5.32
C LEU A 320 -22.24 -4.83 -5.70
N PHE A 321 -23.40 -4.39 -6.24
CA PHE A 321 -23.55 -3.00 -6.68
C PHE A 321 -23.36 -2.01 -5.52
N TYR A 322 -23.91 -2.35 -4.36
CA TYR A 322 -23.82 -1.50 -3.18
C TYR A 322 -22.38 -1.42 -2.65
N PHE A 323 -21.70 -2.56 -2.58
CA PHE A 323 -20.28 -2.57 -2.21
C PHE A 323 -19.39 -1.90 -3.25
N ALA A 324 -19.72 -1.99 -4.55
CA ALA A 324 -19.02 -1.25 -5.58
C ALA A 324 -19.15 0.26 -5.39
N LEU A 325 -20.32 0.75 -4.98
CA LEU A 325 -20.53 2.16 -4.63
C LEU A 325 -19.70 2.55 -3.39
N ALA A 326 -19.76 1.74 -2.32
CA ALA A 326 -18.99 1.98 -1.10
C ALA A 326 -17.46 2.02 -1.38
N ILE A 327 -16.93 1.04 -2.13
CA ILE A 327 -15.54 0.99 -2.55
C ILE A 327 -15.18 2.20 -3.42
N SER A 328 -16.08 2.63 -4.31
CA SER A 328 -15.84 3.82 -5.13
C SER A 328 -15.66 5.08 -4.28
N VAL A 329 -16.50 5.26 -3.26
CA VAL A 329 -16.39 6.38 -2.31
C VAL A 329 -15.08 6.28 -1.50
N ILE A 330 -14.74 5.09 -0.99
CA ILE A 330 -13.48 4.79 -0.28
C ILE A 330 -12.29 5.14 -1.18
N THR A 331 -12.31 4.70 -2.44
CA THR A 331 -11.22 4.92 -3.40
C THR A 331 -11.00 6.40 -3.71
N ILE A 332 -12.08 7.16 -3.87
CA ILE A 332 -11.97 8.61 -4.03
C ILE A 332 -11.34 9.23 -2.78
N GLY A 333 -11.74 8.79 -1.59
CA GLY A 333 -11.12 9.19 -0.32
C GLY A 333 -9.62 8.89 -0.29
N GLU A 334 -9.18 7.73 -0.79
CA GLU A 334 -7.78 7.33 -0.89
C GLU A 334 -6.98 8.30 -1.76
N ILE A 335 -7.52 8.67 -2.90
CA ILE A 335 -6.90 9.64 -3.83
C ILE A 335 -6.72 11.01 -3.17
N PHE A 336 -7.66 11.41 -2.31
CA PHE A 336 -7.61 12.68 -1.58
C PHE A 336 -6.58 12.69 -0.44
N ILE A 337 -6.18 11.53 0.07
CA ILE A 337 -5.29 11.40 1.25
C ILE A 337 -3.86 11.10 0.84
N SER A 338 -3.65 10.15 -0.06
CA SER A 338 -2.33 9.57 -0.31
C SER A 338 -1.27 10.58 -0.79
N PRO A 339 -1.47 11.39 -1.85
CA PRO A 339 -0.47 12.37 -2.26
C PRO A 339 -0.31 13.56 -1.29
N PRO A 340 -1.41 14.15 -0.72
CA PRO A 340 -1.28 15.26 0.21
C PRO A 340 -0.53 14.90 1.49
N SER A 341 -0.71 13.68 2.02
CA SER A 341 -0.04 13.25 3.25
C SER A 341 1.48 13.25 3.13
N LEU A 342 2.00 12.72 2.04
CA LEU A 342 3.44 12.73 1.76
C LEU A 342 3.96 14.14 1.47
N THR A 343 3.18 14.94 0.72
CA THR A 343 3.52 16.33 0.40
C THR A 343 3.59 17.18 1.66
N LEU A 344 2.62 17.04 2.56
CA LEU A 344 2.59 17.76 3.84
C LEU A 344 3.79 17.38 4.72
N THR A 345 4.07 16.07 4.85
CA THR A 345 5.22 15.57 5.61
C THR A 345 6.53 16.17 5.08
N SER A 346 6.69 16.19 3.75
CA SER A 346 7.89 16.75 3.11
C SER A 346 7.98 18.27 3.27
N GLY A 347 6.85 18.97 3.26
CA GLY A 347 6.77 20.42 3.45
C GLY A 347 7.10 20.88 4.88
N LEU A 348 6.78 20.04 5.87
CA LEU A 348 7.12 20.28 7.28
C LEU A 348 8.60 20.06 7.58
N ALA A 349 9.31 19.28 6.76
CA ALA A 349 10.69 18.90 7.04
C ALA A 349 11.65 20.08 6.84
N PRO A 350 12.48 20.44 7.84
CA PRO A 350 13.60 21.39 7.67
C PRO A 350 14.62 20.86 6.66
N HIS A 351 15.42 21.79 6.09
CA HIS A 351 16.51 21.43 5.18
C HIS A 351 17.45 20.39 5.81
N GLY A 352 17.72 19.31 5.06
CA GLY A 352 18.60 18.21 5.51
C GLY A 352 17.94 17.18 6.43
N ARG A 353 16.67 17.35 6.86
CA ARG A 353 15.96 16.41 7.75
C ARG A 353 14.79 15.68 7.10
N MET A 354 14.67 15.73 5.78
CA MET A 354 13.56 15.11 5.03
C MET A 354 13.41 13.61 5.37
N GLY A 355 14.50 12.85 5.38
CA GLY A 355 14.46 11.42 5.69
C GLY A 355 13.94 11.13 7.09
N GLN A 356 14.28 11.96 8.07
CA GLN A 356 13.83 11.81 9.44
C GLN A 356 12.30 12.03 9.57
N TYR A 357 11.76 13.09 8.96
CA TYR A 357 10.33 13.40 8.98
C TYR A 357 9.52 12.31 8.26
N MET A 358 9.99 11.88 7.09
CA MET A 358 9.38 10.76 6.35
C MET A 358 9.44 9.44 7.13
N GLY A 359 10.52 9.20 7.86
CA GLY A 359 10.68 8.00 8.71
C GLY A 359 9.67 7.97 9.86
N ILE A 360 9.49 9.10 10.57
CA ILE A 360 8.52 9.21 11.66
C ILE A 360 7.10 9.06 11.11
N PHE A 361 6.75 9.78 10.06
CA PHE A 361 5.45 9.66 9.42
C PHE A 361 5.20 8.22 8.95
N GLY A 362 6.18 7.59 8.29
CA GLY A 362 6.11 6.20 7.85
C GLY A 362 5.88 5.22 9.01
N PHE A 363 6.48 5.45 10.18
CA PHE A 363 6.23 4.64 11.37
C PHE A 363 4.78 4.72 11.83
N PHE A 364 4.20 5.94 11.96
CA PHE A 364 2.80 6.11 12.35
C PHE A 364 1.83 5.52 11.32
N LEU A 365 2.10 5.75 10.04
CA LEU A 365 1.32 5.21 8.92
C LEU A 365 1.32 3.69 8.95
N THR A 366 2.49 3.06 9.06
CA THR A 366 2.64 1.60 9.10
C THR A 366 2.01 1.01 10.36
N SER A 367 2.11 1.70 11.50
CA SER A 367 1.47 1.29 12.75
C SER A 367 -0.05 1.31 12.63
N GLY A 368 -0.64 2.38 12.06
CA GLY A 368 -2.07 2.46 11.80
C GLY A 368 -2.55 1.35 10.86
N TRP A 369 -1.84 1.17 9.76
CA TRP A 369 -2.13 0.10 8.80
C TRP A 369 -2.04 -1.32 9.40
N SER A 370 -1.09 -1.54 10.30
CA SER A 370 -0.86 -2.84 10.94
C SER A 370 -1.87 -3.15 12.04
N LEU A 371 -2.27 -2.14 12.81
CA LEU A 371 -3.24 -2.28 13.90
C LEU A 371 -4.69 -2.17 13.43
N GLY A 372 -4.93 -1.72 12.20
CA GLY A 372 -6.28 -1.61 11.64
C GLY A 372 -7.06 -2.90 11.68
N PRO A 373 -6.56 -4.05 11.21
CA PRO A 373 -7.27 -5.33 11.30
C PRO A 373 -7.57 -5.77 12.74
N VAL A 374 -6.69 -5.43 13.71
CA VAL A 374 -6.97 -5.68 15.16
C VAL A 374 -8.17 -4.87 15.61
N TYR A 375 -8.15 -3.56 15.33
CA TYR A 375 -9.23 -2.64 15.67
C TYR A 375 -10.56 -3.07 15.03
N GLY A 376 -10.57 -3.32 13.72
CA GLY A 376 -11.78 -3.72 13.02
C GLY A 376 -12.32 -5.07 13.46
N GLY A 377 -11.44 -6.05 13.72
CA GLY A 377 -11.82 -7.36 14.23
C GLY A 377 -12.50 -7.26 15.60
N LEU A 378 -11.91 -6.50 16.54
CA LEU A 378 -12.48 -6.28 17.87
C LEU A 378 -13.86 -5.60 17.80
N VAL A 379 -14.00 -4.56 16.97
CA VAL A 379 -15.27 -3.84 16.83
C VAL A 379 -16.34 -4.73 16.18
N LEU A 380 -16.02 -5.47 15.11
CA LEU A 380 -16.96 -6.35 14.44
C LEU A 380 -17.42 -7.52 15.33
N ASP A 381 -16.53 -8.12 16.11
CA ASP A 381 -16.92 -9.17 17.04
C ASP A 381 -17.76 -8.62 18.21
N HIS A 382 -17.41 -7.42 18.74
CA HIS A 382 -18.19 -6.80 19.81
C HIS A 382 -19.62 -6.43 19.38
N PHE A 383 -19.78 -5.94 18.17
CA PHE A 383 -21.07 -5.56 17.59
C PHE A 383 -21.59 -6.60 16.59
N ALA A 384 -21.26 -7.88 16.76
CA ALA A 384 -21.66 -8.95 15.83
C ALA A 384 -23.17 -9.02 15.59
N ALA A 385 -23.99 -8.70 16.61
CA ALA A 385 -25.45 -8.64 16.50
C ALA A 385 -25.96 -7.46 15.63
N ASN A 386 -25.16 -6.41 15.45
CA ASN A 386 -25.51 -5.25 14.66
C ASN A 386 -24.30 -4.72 13.85
N PRO A 387 -24.02 -5.35 12.70
CA PRO A 387 -22.88 -4.96 11.87
C PRO A 387 -22.91 -3.50 11.39
N ALA A 388 -24.10 -2.91 11.24
CA ALA A 388 -24.21 -1.50 10.85
C ALA A 388 -23.58 -0.59 11.92
N VAL A 389 -23.83 -0.86 13.20
CA VAL A 389 -23.19 -0.14 14.31
C VAL A 389 -21.68 -0.35 14.29
N ALA A 390 -21.22 -1.59 14.05
CA ALA A 390 -19.79 -1.87 13.96
C ALA A 390 -19.11 -0.99 12.92
N TRP A 391 -19.65 -0.93 11.70
CA TRP A 391 -19.06 -0.13 10.61
C TRP A 391 -19.15 1.37 10.86
N VAL A 392 -20.22 1.86 11.54
CA VAL A 392 -20.29 3.27 11.99
C VAL A 392 -19.22 3.57 13.03
N VAL A 393 -18.98 2.68 14.00
CA VAL A 393 -17.90 2.83 14.99
C VAL A 393 -16.53 2.83 14.31
N ILE A 394 -16.28 1.90 13.39
CA ILE A 394 -15.03 1.84 12.62
C ILE A 394 -14.81 3.14 11.85
N SER A 395 -15.81 3.60 11.12
CA SER A 395 -15.72 4.77 10.27
C SER A 395 -15.63 6.09 11.05
N SER A 396 -16.12 6.11 12.30
CA SER A 396 -16.08 7.31 13.16
C SER A 396 -14.65 7.82 13.41
N LEU A 397 -13.64 6.94 13.45
CA LEU A 397 -12.24 7.37 13.58
C LEU A 397 -11.76 8.15 12.35
N ALA A 398 -12.23 7.80 11.15
CA ALA A 398 -11.92 8.58 9.96
C ALA A 398 -12.62 9.96 10.02
N ALA A 399 -13.88 10.02 10.48
CA ALA A 399 -14.57 11.29 10.67
C ALA A 399 -13.88 12.18 11.73
N LEU A 400 -13.45 11.59 12.84
CA LEU A 400 -12.68 12.30 13.88
C LEU A 400 -11.33 12.80 13.34
N SER A 401 -10.61 11.98 12.57
CA SER A 401 -9.40 12.42 11.89
C SER A 401 -9.68 13.57 10.91
N GLY A 402 -10.77 13.49 10.14
CA GLY A 402 -11.20 14.56 9.23
C GLY A 402 -11.47 15.87 9.95
N MET A 403 -12.19 15.83 11.07
CA MET A 403 -12.37 17.01 11.93
C MET A 403 -11.05 17.55 12.48
N GLY A 404 -10.16 16.64 12.89
CA GLY A 404 -8.80 16.98 13.31
C GLY A 404 -8.02 17.71 12.22
N TYR A 405 -8.08 17.26 10.99
CA TYR A 405 -7.43 17.95 9.85
C TYR A 405 -8.07 19.29 9.54
N LEU A 406 -9.41 19.48 9.69
CA LEU A 406 -10.05 20.80 9.57
C LEU A 406 -9.58 21.76 10.65
N LEU A 407 -9.41 21.29 11.89
CA LEU A 407 -8.83 22.09 12.96
C LEU A 407 -7.35 22.41 12.69
N PHE A 408 -6.61 21.43 12.21
CA PHE A 408 -5.20 21.60 11.87
C PHE A 408 -4.99 22.61 10.74
N THR A 409 -5.93 22.71 9.78
CA THR A 409 -5.95 23.77 8.75
C THR A 409 -5.91 25.20 9.36
N LYS A 410 -6.50 25.40 10.54
CA LYS A 410 -6.52 26.73 11.20
C LYS A 410 -5.22 27.05 11.93
N ILE A 411 -4.47 26.01 12.32
CA ILE A 411 -3.24 26.14 13.14
C ILE A 411 -2.01 26.16 12.24
N LEU A 412 -2.01 25.38 11.15
CA LEU A 412 -0.86 25.24 10.28
C LEU A 412 -0.70 26.45 9.36
N PRO A 413 0.49 27.09 9.33
CA PRO A 413 0.77 28.18 8.40
C PRO A 413 0.55 27.76 6.95
N GLU A 414 0.01 28.65 6.14
CA GLU A 414 -0.36 28.36 4.75
C GLU A 414 0.83 28.00 3.88
N SER A 415 2.03 28.47 4.21
CA SER A 415 3.28 28.17 3.54
C SER A 415 3.64 26.68 3.56
N PHE A 416 3.23 25.93 4.59
CA PHE A 416 3.43 24.48 4.68
C PHE A 416 2.28 23.68 4.09
N ASP A 417 1.10 24.30 3.95
CA ASP A 417 -0.16 23.65 3.62
C ASP A 417 -0.58 23.82 2.15
N ARG A 418 0.30 24.36 1.32
CA ARG A 418 0.11 24.47 -0.14
C ARG A 418 1.25 23.84 -0.91
N ARG A 419 0.97 23.28 -2.07
CA ARG A 419 2.03 22.83 -2.99
C ARG A 419 2.87 24.03 -3.42
N ARG A 420 4.19 23.99 -3.22
CA ARG A 420 5.11 24.98 -3.78
C ARG A 420 4.95 25.02 -5.30
N LYS A 421 4.69 26.18 -5.87
CA LYS A 421 4.71 26.37 -7.32
C LYS A 421 6.14 26.14 -7.82
N ARG A 422 6.28 25.39 -8.91
CA ARG A 422 7.56 25.01 -9.52
C ARG A 422 8.37 26.24 -10.00
N ASP A 423 7.75 27.42 -10.10
CA ASP A 423 8.32 28.64 -10.66
C ASP A 423 9.19 29.44 -9.66
N GLU A 424 9.15 29.11 -8.35
CA GLU A 424 9.97 29.80 -7.35
C GLU A 424 11.37 29.16 -7.16
N ALA A 425 11.60 27.97 -7.72
CA ALA A 425 12.88 27.26 -7.62
C ALA A 425 13.93 27.71 -8.67
N THR A 426 13.51 28.48 -9.68
CA THR A 426 14.40 28.96 -10.75
C THR A 426 14.78 30.44 -10.61
N GLY A 427 14.29 31.13 -9.57
CA GLY A 427 14.45 32.57 -9.39
C GLY A 427 15.47 32.99 -8.31
N SER A 428 16.15 32.06 -7.60
CA SER A 428 17.06 32.42 -6.51
C SER A 428 18.55 32.11 -6.76
N GLU A 429 18.96 31.92 -8.02
CA GLU A 429 20.37 31.78 -8.39
C GLU A 429 20.88 32.94 -9.27
N SER A 430 20.24 34.11 -9.21
CA SER A 430 20.77 35.31 -9.85
C SER A 430 20.58 36.49 -8.90
N ASP A 431 21.48 36.58 -7.89
CA ASP A 431 21.99 37.83 -7.31
C ASP A 431 23.26 37.53 -6.52
#